data_f10025ea3ae0a4c113d74e565225271e
#
_entry.id   f10025ea3ae0a4c113d74e565225271e
#
_cell.length_a   1.000
_cell.length_b   1.000
_cell.length_c   1.000
_cell.angle_alpha   90.00
_cell.angle_beta   90.00
_cell.angle_gamma   90.00
#
_symmetry.space_group_name_H-M   'P 1'
#
loop_
_entity.id
_entity.type
_entity.pdbx_description
1 polymer ?
#
loop_
_entity_poly.entity_id
_entity_poly.type
_entity_poly.pdbx_seq_one_letter_code
_entity_poly.pdbx_strand_id
1 'polypeptide(L)'
;NVDKKLRNKCAMTWNSDMEENNFTDMVFSRFTSHFSLRKSGATHVALCDSVGSYFRHWCGAFTLAEVLVTLGIIGVVAALTIPTLMANHRKKVIATRLKHFSSVWQQAYISVNNQNGDENYWGTLVAGDADSALQFYKENFGNYIQTTEIQKSKYGIVASLKNGSGFYFYRWDGQAETSGRTYLTFCPYYKDCIELADKTNLVSGEQISDGKTSFSFYMTGQAPAYGVGNNRDRMKNECKSGVKGYCTRLIEFDGWEIRNDYPIRL
;
A
#
# COMPACT_ATOMS: atom_id res chain seq x y z
N ASN A 1 38.26 -20.33 -36.81
CA ASN A 1 36.86 -20.75 -36.77
C ASN A 1 36.46 -21.47 -35.46
N VAL A 2 36.97 -21.03 -34.31
CA VAL A 2 36.68 -21.65 -33.00
C VAL A 2 36.16 -20.62 -31.99
N ASP A 3 35.99 -19.34 -32.37
CA ASP A 3 35.71 -18.25 -31.43
C ASP A 3 34.23 -17.82 -31.32
N LYS A 4 33.27 -18.62 -31.72
CA LYS A 4 31.85 -18.25 -31.73
C LYS A 4 30.96 -19.02 -30.76
N LYS A 5 31.51 -19.87 -29.86
CA LYS A 5 30.69 -20.76 -29.02
C LYS A 5 30.69 -20.50 -27.51
N LEU A 6 31.32 -19.41 -27.04
CA LEU A 6 31.45 -19.12 -25.61
C LEU A 6 30.76 -17.82 -25.12
N ARG A 7 29.93 -17.18 -25.93
CA ARG A 7 29.33 -15.88 -25.57
C ARG A 7 27.84 -15.93 -25.22
N ASN A 8 27.22 -17.09 -25.04
CA ASN A 8 25.79 -17.22 -24.81
C ASN A 8 25.44 -18.06 -23.56
N LYS A 9 25.98 -17.72 -22.41
CA LYS A 9 25.47 -18.30 -21.14
C LYS A 9 25.54 -17.34 -19.96
N CYS A 10 25.11 -16.10 -20.12
CA CYS A 10 24.74 -15.20 -19.01
C CYS A 10 23.70 -14.20 -19.51
N ALA A 11 22.59 -14.70 -20.02
CA ALA A 11 21.37 -13.90 -20.15
C ALA A 11 20.43 -14.35 -19.02
N MET A 12 20.43 -13.63 -17.92
CA MET A 12 19.33 -13.68 -16.94
C MET A 12 18.13 -13.03 -17.61
N THR A 13 17.16 -13.83 -18.01
CA THR A 13 15.82 -13.36 -18.33
C THR A 13 15.15 -12.89 -17.04
N TRP A 14 14.93 -11.60 -16.94
CA TRP A 14 14.03 -11.01 -15.95
C TRP A 14 12.60 -11.36 -16.36
N ASN A 15 11.96 -12.25 -15.61
CA ASN A 15 10.53 -12.48 -15.72
C ASN A 15 9.83 -11.49 -14.79
N SER A 16 8.91 -10.70 -15.35
CA SER A 16 8.20 -9.59 -14.70
C SER A 16 6.94 -10.02 -13.96
N ASP A 17 6.92 -11.20 -13.36
CA ASP A 17 5.79 -11.68 -12.55
C ASP A 17 6.24 -11.84 -11.10
N MET A 18 6.32 -10.72 -10.39
CA MET A 18 6.45 -10.73 -8.94
C MET A 18 5.24 -10.06 -8.33
N GLU A 19 4.26 -10.90 -7.97
CA GLU A 19 3.22 -10.53 -7.01
C GLU A 19 3.84 -10.10 -5.68
N GLU A 20 3.37 -8.99 -5.17
CA GLU A 20 3.86 -8.22 -4.03
C GLU A 20 3.47 -8.86 -2.67
N ASN A 21 3.58 -10.19 -2.53
CA ASN A 21 3.33 -10.86 -1.25
C ASN A 21 4.52 -11.72 -0.86
N ASN A 22 5.18 -11.35 0.25
CA ASN A 22 6.23 -12.08 0.97
C ASN A 22 7.68 -11.77 0.61
N PHE A 23 8.06 -10.48 0.65
CA PHE A 23 9.48 -10.12 0.61
C PHE A 23 10.27 -10.64 1.84
N THR A 24 9.64 -10.76 2.99
CA THR A 24 10.28 -11.29 4.21
C THR A 24 10.52 -12.79 4.15
N ASP A 25 9.59 -13.57 3.57
CA ASP A 25 9.75 -15.03 3.46
C ASP A 25 10.73 -15.40 2.34
N MET A 26 10.85 -14.57 1.31
CA MET A 26 11.75 -14.82 0.19
C MET A 26 13.23 -14.59 0.55
N VAL A 27 13.54 -13.62 1.42
CA VAL A 27 14.90 -13.37 1.86
C VAL A 27 15.41 -14.46 2.80
N PHE A 28 14.54 -14.98 3.68
CA PHE A 28 14.93 -16.05 4.60
C PHE A 28 14.94 -17.45 3.97
N SER A 29 14.01 -17.77 3.08
CA SER A 29 13.92 -19.12 2.48
C SER A 29 15.02 -19.41 1.45
N ARG A 30 15.54 -18.39 0.77
CA ARG A 30 16.68 -18.59 -0.18
C ARG A 30 18.04 -18.73 0.52
N PHE A 31 18.16 -18.31 1.78
CA PHE A 31 19.42 -18.48 2.54
C PHE A 31 19.56 -19.85 3.16
N THR A 32 18.48 -20.60 3.37
CA THR A 32 18.52 -21.92 4.06
C THR A 32 18.57 -23.12 3.14
N SER A 33 18.28 -22.97 1.84
CA SER A 33 18.13 -24.13 0.95
C SER A 33 19.40 -24.60 0.21
N HIS A 34 20.55 -23.94 0.38
CA HIS A 34 21.78 -24.33 -0.32
C HIS A 34 22.97 -24.71 0.58
N PHE A 35 22.73 -25.08 1.82
CA PHE A 35 23.79 -25.65 2.65
C PHE A 35 23.59 -27.14 2.86
N SER A 36 23.64 -27.92 1.78
CA SER A 36 23.77 -29.36 1.86
C SER A 36 25.26 -29.72 1.92
N LEU A 37 25.72 -30.03 3.11
CA LEU A 37 27.04 -30.60 3.32
C LEU A 37 27.13 -31.99 2.71
N ARG A 38 27.60 -32.06 1.49
CA ARG A 38 28.04 -33.33 0.90
C ARG A 38 29.47 -33.62 1.42
N LYS A 39 29.59 -34.56 2.39
CA LYS A 39 30.84 -35.22 2.69
C LYS A 39 31.24 -36.06 1.47
N SER A 40 32.29 -35.70 0.81
CA SER A 40 33.13 -36.68 0.11
C SER A 40 34.53 -36.12 0.00
N GLY A 41 35.45 -36.80 0.65
CA GLY A 41 36.86 -36.57 0.50
C GLY A 41 37.32 -37.02 -0.87
N ALA A 42 38.13 -36.20 -1.50
CA ALA A 42 39.15 -36.62 -2.46
C ALA A 42 40.11 -35.46 -2.68
N THR A 43 41.28 -35.64 -2.24
CA THR A 43 42.45 -34.90 -2.62
C THR A 43 42.71 -35.12 -4.10
N HIS A 44 42.53 -34.05 -4.90
CA HIS A 44 43.18 -34.00 -6.23
C HIS A 44 44.02 -32.73 -6.30
N VAL A 45 45.30 -32.95 -6.12
CA VAL A 45 46.34 -32.00 -6.52
C VAL A 45 46.36 -32.00 -8.03
N ALA A 46 45.83 -30.96 -8.64
CA ALA A 46 46.08 -30.71 -10.07
C ALA A 46 47.44 -30.02 -10.20
N LEU A 47 48.39 -30.78 -10.70
CA LEU A 47 49.67 -30.27 -11.21
C LEU A 47 49.38 -29.36 -12.42
N CYS A 48 49.60 -28.07 -12.23
CA CYS A 48 49.78 -27.14 -13.36
C CYS A 48 51.24 -27.16 -13.75
N ASP A 49 51.59 -27.98 -14.78
CA ASP A 49 52.87 -27.86 -15.48
C ASP A 49 52.84 -26.69 -16.44
N SER A 50 53.74 -25.80 -16.14
CA SER A 50 54.54 -24.85 -16.96
C SER A 50 54.08 -24.54 -18.39
N VAL A 51 53.92 -23.25 -18.68
CA VAL A 51 54.78 -22.45 -19.53
C VAL A 51 54.42 -20.95 -19.38
N GLY A 52 55.39 -20.16 -18.98
CA GLY A 52 55.61 -18.79 -19.46
C GLY A 52 54.74 -17.66 -18.91
N SER A 53 55.39 -16.86 -18.05
CA SER A 53 55.33 -15.40 -17.97
C SER A 53 54.18 -14.71 -17.24
N TYR A 54 54.57 -14.15 -16.07
CA TYR A 54 54.23 -12.81 -15.58
C TYR A 54 52.75 -12.38 -15.45
N PHE A 55 51.91 -13.21 -14.88
CA PHE A 55 50.75 -12.67 -14.09
C PHE A 55 50.63 -13.50 -12.80
N ARG A 56 51.19 -12.98 -11.73
CA ARG A 56 50.80 -13.44 -10.39
C ARG A 56 49.36 -13.03 -10.20
N HIS A 57 48.43 -13.83 -10.63
CA HIS A 57 47.07 -13.78 -10.11
C HIS A 57 47.15 -14.16 -8.62
N TRP A 58 47.01 -13.19 -7.78
CA TRP A 58 46.74 -13.41 -6.39
C TRP A 58 45.36 -14.07 -6.32
N CYS A 59 45.32 -15.38 -6.39
CA CYS A 59 44.15 -16.17 -5.99
C CYS A 59 44.04 -16.08 -4.47
N GLY A 60 43.58 -14.96 -3.96
CA GLY A 60 43.21 -14.82 -2.56
C GLY A 60 42.00 -15.71 -2.28
N ALA A 61 42.24 -16.91 -1.77
CA ALA A 61 41.15 -17.73 -1.26
C ALA A 61 40.70 -17.11 0.08
N PHE A 62 39.42 -16.73 0.16
CA PHE A 62 38.83 -16.26 1.41
C PHE A 62 38.87 -17.37 2.47
N THR A 63 39.25 -17.02 3.68
CA THR A 63 39.18 -17.95 4.82
C THR A 63 37.71 -18.13 5.26
N LEU A 64 37.37 -19.32 5.73
CA LEU A 64 36.03 -19.57 6.29
C LEU A 64 35.69 -18.58 7.41
N ALA A 65 36.70 -18.17 8.21
CA ALA A 65 36.51 -17.20 9.28
C ALA A 65 36.13 -15.81 8.77
N GLU A 66 36.76 -15.31 7.69
CA GLU A 66 36.42 -14.01 7.07
C GLU A 66 34.97 -13.98 6.56
N VAL A 67 34.53 -15.06 5.90
CA VAL A 67 33.16 -15.18 5.41
C VAL A 67 32.16 -15.22 6.57
N LEU A 68 32.45 -15.97 7.63
CA LEU A 68 31.57 -16.05 8.80
C LEU A 68 31.45 -14.72 9.54
N VAL A 69 32.57 -14.01 9.73
CA VAL A 69 32.57 -12.70 10.39
C VAL A 69 31.84 -11.66 9.55
N THR A 70 32.07 -11.60 8.24
CA THR A 70 31.39 -10.64 7.37
C THR A 70 29.89 -10.89 7.29
N LEU A 71 29.45 -12.14 7.16
CA LEU A 71 28.03 -12.49 7.20
C LEU A 71 27.40 -12.17 8.55
N GLY A 72 28.11 -12.38 9.64
CA GLY A 72 27.66 -12.03 11.00
C GLY A 72 27.42 -10.52 11.14
N ILE A 73 28.35 -9.69 10.70
CA ILE A 73 28.21 -8.23 10.75
C ILE A 73 27.05 -7.76 9.87
N ILE A 74 26.97 -8.25 8.62
CA ILE A 74 25.86 -7.90 7.72
C ILE A 74 24.51 -8.32 8.31
N GLY A 75 24.42 -9.50 8.91
CA GLY A 75 23.21 -10.00 9.55
C GLY A 75 22.73 -9.10 10.69
N VAL A 76 23.62 -8.66 11.57
CA VAL A 76 23.30 -7.76 12.69
C VAL A 76 22.85 -6.40 12.18
N VAL A 77 23.58 -5.81 11.25
CA VAL A 77 23.22 -4.51 10.66
C VAL A 77 21.87 -4.58 9.94
N ALA A 78 21.63 -5.60 9.14
CA ALA A 78 20.36 -5.81 8.46
C ALA A 78 19.19 -5.99 9.44
N ALA A 79 19.37 -6.76 10.50
CA ALA A 79 18.34 -6.98 11.52
C ALA A 79 17.90 -5.68 12.22
N LEU A 80 18.79 -4.72 12.39
CA LEU A 80 18.48 -3.43 13.03
C LEU A 80 17.92 -2.41 12.03
N THR A 81 18.31 -2.46 10.77
CA THR A 81 17.95 -1.41 9.79
C THR A 81 16.67 -1.72 9.00
N ILE A 82 16.43 -2.99 8.65
CA ILE A 82 15.28 -3.37 7.80
C ILE A 82 13.93 -2.98 8.42
N PRO A 83 13.61 -3.24 9.70
CA PRO A 83 12.32 -2.90 10.28
C PRO A 83 12.01 -1.40 10.19
N THR A 84 13.00 -0.56 10.45
CA THR A 84 12.85 0.90 10.39
C THR A 84 12.62 1.40 8.96
N LEU A 85 13.36 0.83 8.01
CA LEU A 85 13.22 1.18 6.60
C LEU A 85 11.83 0.79 6.06
N MET A 86 11.35 -0.40 6.41
CA MET A 86 10.02 -0.88 6.00
C MET A 86 8.90 -0.02 6.58
N ALA A 87 8.99 0.38 7.85
CA ALA A 87 8.00 1.27 8.48
C ALA A 87 7.94 2.64 7.78
N ASN A 88 9.09 3.22 7.47
CA ASN A 88 9.16 4.50 6.75
C ASN A 88 8.64 4.37 5.31
N HIS A 89 8.98 3.29 4.63
CA HIS A 89 8.47 3.00 3.29
C HIS A 89 6.94 2.88 3.29
N ARG A 90 6.37 2.12 4.22
CA ARG A 90 4.92 1.97 4.37
C ARG A 90 4.21 3.30 4.59
N LYS A 91 4.72 4.17 5.48
CA LYS A 91 4.20 5.52 5.68
C LYS A 91 4.14 6.31 4.37
N LYS A 92 5.23 6.28 3.60
CA LYS A 92 5.35 6.99 2.34
C LYS A 92 4.37 6.48 1.28
N VAL A 93 4.23 5.15 1.18
CA VAL A 93 3.26 4.52 0.26
C VAL A 93 1.83 4.93 0.61
N ILE A 94 1.43 4.83 1.90
CA ILE A 94 0.09 5.22 2.35
C ILE A 94 -0.17 6.70 2.06
N ALA A 95 0.73 7.58 2.41
CA ALA A 95 0.60 9.02 2.18
C ALA A 95 0.46 9.37 0.69
N THR A 96 1.26 8.72 -0.17
CA THR A 96 1.20 8.91 -1.62
C THR A 96 -0.14 8.42 -2.20
N ARG A 97 -0.62 7.26 -1.78
CA ARG A 97 -1.90 6.69 -2.21
C ARG A 97 -3.08 7.57 -1.76
N LEU A 98 -3.04 8.10 -0.52
CA LEU A 98 -4.04 9.04 -0.01
C LEU A 98 -4.09 10.32 -0.82
N LYS A 99 -2.93 10.94 -1.07
CA LYS A 99 -2.83 12.15 -1.89
C LYS A 99 -3.38 11.94 -3.30
N HIS A 100 -2.99 10.83 -3.92
CA HIS A 100 -3.47 10.49 -5.26
C HIS A 100 -5.00 10.29 -5.27
N PHE A 101 -5.53 9.53 -4.31
CA PHE A 101 -6.97 9.30 -4.20
C PHE A 101 -7.74 10.61 -3.98
N SER A 102 -7.29 11.47 -3.07
CA SER A 102 -7.86 12.80 -2.84
C SER A 102 -7.94 13.61 -4.14
N SER A 103 -6.86 13.65 -4.91
CA SER A 103 -6.81 14.40 -6.17
C SER A 103 -7.75 13.81 -7.23
N VAL A 104 -7.80 12.49 -7.36
CA VAL A 104 -8.70 11.81 -8.32
C VAL A 104 -10.15 12.05 -7.94
N TRP A 105 -10.49 11.94 -6.66
CA TRP A 105 -11.85 12.17 -6.19
C TRP A 105 -12.30 13.62 -6.39
N GLN A 106 -11.46 14.59 -6.07
CA GLN A 106 -11.76 16.01 -6.31
C GLN A 106 -12.01 16.31 -7.79
N GLN A 107 -11.17 15.77 -8.67
CA GLN A 107 -11.34 15.95 -10.12
C GLN A 107 -12.64 15.32 -10.62
N ALA A 108 -12.95 14.11 -10.15
CA ALA A 108 -14.19 13.44 -10.48
C ALA A 108 -15.41 14.24 -10.00
N TYR A 109 -15.39 14.71 -8.75
CA TYR A 109 -16.45 15.54 -8.18
C TYR A 109 -16.69 16.81 -9.00
N ILE A 110 -15.64 17.56 -9.33
CA ILE A 110 -15.72 18.76 -10.14
C ILE A 110 -16.31 18.44 -11.53
N SER A 111 -15.89 17.33 -12.13
CA SER A 111 -16.39 16.91 -13.44
C SER A 111 -17.88 16.56 -13.41
N VAL A 112 -18.31 15.84 -12.38
CA VAL A 112 -19.73 15.49 -12.17
C VAL A 112 -20.55 16.76 -11.94
N ASN A 113 -20.08 17.67 -11.09
CA ASN A 113 -20.76 18.92 -10.79
C ASN A 113 -20.91 19.81 -12.03
N ASN A 114 -19.90 19.84 -12.87
CA ASN A 114 -19.95 20.60 -14.14
C ASN A 114 -20.92 19.98 -15.15
N GLN A 115 -21.09 18.67 -15.14
CA GLN A 115 -21.98 17.96 -16.07
C GLN A 115 -23.43 17.92 -15.58
N ASN A 116 -23.63 17.60 -14.30
CA ASN A 116 -24.96 17.31 -13.72
C ASN A 116 -25.50 18.46 -12.86
N GLY A 117 -24.72 19.54 -12.65
CA GLY A 117 -25.08 20.63 -11.74
C GLY A 117 -24.82 20.28 -10.28
N ASP A 118 -25.53 20.95 -9.38
CA ASP A 118 -25.42 20.77 -7.93
C ASP A 118 -25.75 19.34 -7.49
N GLU A 119 -25.18 18.89 -6.36
CA GLU A 119 -25.37 17.54 -5.79
C GLU A 119 -26.85 17.13 -5.67
N ASN A 120 -27.75 18.08 -5.48
CA ASN A 120 -29.19 17.83 -5.39
C ASN A 120 -29.80 17.25 -6.68
N TYR A 121 -29.10 17.36 -7.81
CA TYR A 121 -29.54 16.86 -9.12
C TYR A 121 -28.86 15.54 -9.52
N TRP A 122 -27.98 14.98 -8.69
CA TRP A 122 -27.22 13.76 -9.04
C TRP A 122 -28.02 12.46 -8.87
N GLY A 123 -29.28 12.55 -8.49
CA GLY A 123 -30.14 11.40 -8.23
C GLY A 123 -30.23 11.04 -6.75
N THR A 124 -30.99 10.00 -6.45
CA THR A 124 -31.27 9.60 -5.07
C THR A 124 -30.30 8.50 -4.64
N LEU A 125 -29.57 8.75 -3.57
CA LEU A 125 -28.76 7.74 -2.87
C LEU A 125 -29.48 7.33 -1.59
N VAL A 126 -30.01 6.11 -1.57
CA VAL A 126 -30.74 5.57 -0.41
C VAL A 126 -29.77 5.06 0.64
N ALA A 127 -30.02 5.42 1.89
CA ALA A 127 -29.16 5.00 2.98
C ALA A 127 -29.24 3.49 3.26
N GLY A 128 -28.08 2.89 3.42
CA GLY A 128 -27.98 1.46 3.71
C GLY A 128 -28.37 0.54 2.56
N ASP A 129 -28.62 1.10 1.37
CA ASP A 129 -28.95 0.32 0.17
C ASP A 129 -27.75 0.25 -0.79
N ALA A 130 -27.22 -0.95 -0.93
CA ALA A 130 -26.07 -1.22 -1.80
C ALA A 130 -26.40 -1.10 -3.30
N ASP A 131 -27.64 -1.40 -3.70
CA ASP A 131 -28.04 -1.27 -5.11
C ASP A 131 -28.17 0.20 -5.49
N SER A 132 -28.77 1.02 -4.64
CA SER A 132 -28.81 2.46 -4.81
C SER A 132 -27.38 3.06 -4.85
N ALA A 133 -26.49 2.62 -3.97
CA ALA A 133 -25.11 3.09 -3.96
C ALA A 133 -24.35 2.72 -5.23
N LEU A 134 -24.56 1.51 -5.75
CA LEU A 134 -23.94 1.05 -6.99
C LEU A 134 -24.44 1.85 -8.21
N GLN A 135 -25.75 2.06 -8.29
CA GLN A 135 -26.35 2.83 -9.38
C GLN A 135 -25.85 4.28 -9.34
N PHE A 136 -25.96 4.94 -8.19
CA PHE A 136 -25.50 6.31 -8.00
C PHE A 136 -24.02 6.49 -8.37
N TYR A 137 -23.16 5.56 -7.91
CA TYR A 137 -21.74 5.60 -8.25
C TYR A 137 -21.50 5.45 -9.75
N LYS A 138 -22.14 4.49 -10.40
CA LYS A 138 -21.97 4.25 -11.85
C LYS A 138 -22.44 5.42 -12.69
N GLU A 139 -23.57 6.02 -12.34
CA GLU A 139 -24.15 7.14 -13.09
C GLU A 139 -23.32 8.43 -12.97
N ASN A 140 -22.79 8.70 -11.76
CA ASN A 140 -22.09 9.95 -11.52
C ASN A 140 -20.55 9.80 -11.63
N PHE A 141 -19.96 8.81 -11.01
CA PHE A 141 -18.51 8.70 -10.87
C PHE A 141 -17.84 7.64 -11.76
N GLY A 142 -18.62 6.69 -12.29
CA GLY A 142 -18.11 5.55 -13.05
C GLY A 142 -17.27 5.91 -14.28
N ASN A 143 -17.56 7.06 -14.92
CA ASN A 143 -16.79 7.54 -16.07
C ASN A 143 -15.51 8.29 -15.69
N TYR A 144 -15.37 8.75 -14.45
CA TYR A 144 -14.26 9.59 -14.01
C TYR A 144 -13.27 8.85 -13.14
N ILE A 145 -13.70 7.81 -12.40
CA ILE A 145 -12.86 7.03 -11.52
C ILE A 145 -12.69 5.63 -12.11
N GLN A 146 -11.46 5.31 -12.52
CA GLN A 146 -11.16 4.01 -13.11
C GLN A 146 -11.04 2.95 -12.00
N THR A 147 -12.07 2.13 -11.88
CA THR A 147 -12.11 0.98 -10.99
C THR A 147 -11.84 -0.32 -11.77
N THR A 148 -11.18 -1.28 -11.12
CA THR A 148 -10.96 -2.62 -11.70
C THR A 148 -12.05 -3.60 -11.31
N GLU A 149 -12.62 -3.41 -10.13
CA GLU A 149 -13.66 -4.25 -9.58
C GLU A 149 -14.58 -3.43 -8.68
N ILE A 150 -15.88 -3.71 -8.69
CA ILE A 150 -16.86 -3.13 -7.78
C ILE A 150 -17.71 -4.26 -7.23
N GLN A 151 -17.72 -4.39 -5.90
CA GLN A 151 -18.52 -5.37 -5.17
C GLN A 151 -19.58 -4.65 -4.32
N LYS A 152 -20.78 -5.22 -4.24
CA LYS A 152 -21.77 -4.77 -3.27
C LYS A 152 -21.41 -5.31 -1.88
N SER A 153 -21.54 -4.47 -0.88
CA SER A 153 -21.44 -4.83 0.52
C SER A 153 -22.81 -4.69 1.19
N LYS A 154 -22.88 -4.89 2.51
CA LYS A 154 -24.13 -4.81 3.23
C LYS A 154 -24.84 -3.46 3.12
N TYR A 155 -24.11 -2.34 3.04
CA TYR A 155 -24.66 -0.99 3.10
C TYR A 155 -24.24 -0.07 1.97
N GLY A 156 -23.43 -0.55 1.04
CA GLY A 156 -22.89 0.25 -0.03
C GLY A 156 -22.03 -0.57 -0.97
N ILE A 157 -21.01 0.04 -1.56
CA ILE A 157 -20.11 -0.62 -2.50
C ILE A 157 -18.65 -0.52 -2.06
N VAL A 158 -17.89 -1.58 -2.31
CA VAL A 158 -16.44 -1.57 -2.22
C VAL A 158 -15.87 -1.62 -3.64
N ALA A 159 -15.00 -0.68 -3.96
CA ALA A 159 -14.40 -0.58 -5.28
C ALA A 159 -12.87 -0.65 -5.20
N SER A 160 -12.28 -1.38 -6.13
CA SER A 160 -10.84 -1.55 -6.29
C SER A 160 -10.30 -0.59 -7.34
N LEU A 161 -9.14 0.00 -7.09
CA LEU A 161 -8.41 0.88 -7.99
C LEU A 161 -7.21 0.15 -8.62
N LYS A 162 -6.74 0.60 -9.78
CA LYS A 162 -5.63 -0.03 -10.52
C LYS A 162 -4.32 -0.15 -9.73
N ASN A 163 -4.10 0.70 -8.72
CA ASN A 163 -2.90 0.70 -7.88
C ASN A 163 -2.99 -0.23 -6.67
N GLY A 164 -4.01 -1.12 -6.63
CA GLY A 164 -4.22 -2.06 -5.53
C GLY A 164 -4.84 -1.45 -4.26
N SER A 165 -5.17 -0.15 -4.27
CA SER A 165 -5.98 0.47 -3.22
C SER A 165 -7.46 0.30 -3.50
N GLY A 166 -8.30 0.68 -2.57
CA GLY A 166 -9.75 0.64 -2.75
C GLY A 166 -10.46 1.70 -1.94
N PHE A 167 -11.76 1.76 -2.10
CA PHE A 167 -12.60 2.61 -1.28
C PHE A 167 -13.94 1.93 -1.01
N TYR A 168 -14.53 2.28 0.12
CA TYR A 168 -15.87 1.92 0.54
C TYR A 168 -16.73 3.17 0.46
N PHE A 169 -17.81 3.10 -0.33
CA PHE A 169 -18.74 4.20 -0.58
C PHE A 169 -20.13 3.79 -0.10
N TYR A 170 -20.72 4.58 0.79
CA TYR A 170 -22.03 4.30 1.39
C TYR A 170 -22.68 5.58 1.88
N ARG A 171 -24.02 5.55 2.03
CA ARG A 171 -24.78 6.60 2.70
C ARG A 171 -25.28 6.09 4.03
N TRP A 172 -25.22 6.94 5.03
CA TRP A 172 -25.80 6.69 6.33
C TRP A 172 -26.84 7.77 6.66
N ASP A 173 -28.02 7.34 7.15
CA ASP A 173 -29.07 8.21 7.69
C ASP A 173 -29.04 8.15 9.20
N GLY A 174 -28.48 9.15 9.82
CA GLY A 174 -28.65 9.38 11.25
C GLY A 174 -30.02 9.97 11.52
N GLN A 175 -31.06 9.17 11.59
CA GLN A 175 -32.42 9.51 12.07
C GLN A 175 -33.10 10.79 11.50
N ALA A 176 -32.50 11.53 10.63
CA ALA A 176 -33.09 12.71 10.00
C ALA A 176 -33.02 12.57 8.48
N GLU A 177 -34.16 12.52 7.85
CA GLU A 177 -34.33 12.41 6.38
C GLU A 177 -33.61 13.51 5.59
N THR A 178 -33.19 14.59 6.24
CA THR A 178 -32.61 15.77 5.62
C THR A 178 -31.08 15.94 5.80
N SER A 179 -30.42 15.10 6.60
CA SER A 179 -29.00 15.25 6.90
C SER A 179 -28.14 14.01 6.62
N GLY A 180 -28.65 13.09 5.81
CA GLY A 180 -27.90 11.89 5.42
C GLY A 180 -26.57 12.28 4.77
N ARG A 181 -25.45 11.77 5.33
CA ARG A 181 -24.12 12.05 4.79
C ARG A 181 -23.64 10.86 3.98
N THR A 182 -23.11 11.16 2.81
CA THR A 182 -22.40 10.17 2.01
C THR A 182 -20.98 10.06 2.53
N TYR A 183 -20.60 8.86 2.88
CA TYR A 183 -19.28 8.56 3.40
C TYR A 183 -18.45 7.85 2.35
N LEU A 184 -17.18 8.20 2.37
CA LEU A 184 -16.16 7.65 1.50
C LEU A 184 -14.99 7.26 2.37
N THR A 185 -14.69 5.97 2.47
CA THR A 185 -13.56 5.47 3.22
C THR A 185 -12.56 4.85 2.26
N PHE A 186 -11.38 5.42 2.20
CA PHE A 186 -10.28 4.92 1.38
C PHE A 186 -9.42 3.93 2.15
N CYS A 187 -9.00 2.86 1.49
CA CYS A 187 -8.06 1.88 2.03
C CYS A 187 -6.84 1.78 1.13
N PRO A 188 -5.62 1.95 1.67
CA PRO A 188 -4.39 1.80 0.91
C PRO A 188 -4.27 0.42 0.25
N TYR A 189 -4.89 -0.60 0.81
CA TYR A 189 -4.99 -1.93 0.23
C TYR A 189 -6.46 -2.34 0.13
N TYR A 190 -6.88 -2.80 -1.05
CA TYR A 190 -8.28 -3.14 -1.34
C TYR A 190 -8.89 -4.16 -0.37
N LYS A 191 -8.11 -5.18 0.03
CA LYS A 191 -8.54 -6.18 1.01
C LYS A 191 -9.00 -5.57 2.34
N ASP A 192 -8.35 -4.49 2.76
CA ASP A 192 -8.71 -3.82 4.02
C ASP A 192 -10.09 -3.15 3.92
N CYS A 193 -10.49 -2.69 2.72
CA CYS A 193 -11.83 -2.18 2.47
C CYS A 193 -12.91 -3.26 2.52
N ILE A 194 -12.62 -4.46 2.01
CA ILE A 194 -13.56 -5.60 2.09
C ILE A 194 -13.78 -5.96 3.55
N GLU A 195 -12.70 -6.17 4.31
CA GLU A 195 -12.81 -6.48 5.75
C GLU A 195 -13.54 -5.39 6.55
N LEU A 196 -13.32 -4.12 6.18
CA LEU A 196 -13.99 -3.00 6.79
C LEU A 196 -15.49 -3.04 6.52
N ALA A 197 -15.89 -3.23 5.26
CA ALA A 197 -17.28 -3.28 4.85
C ALA A 197 -18.05 -4.43 5.51
N ASP A 198 -17.42 -5.59 5.67
CA ASP A 198 -18.00 -6.76 6.33
C ASP A 198 -18.21 -6.54 7.84
N LYS A 199 -17.26 -5.85 8.48
CA LYS A 199 -17.33 -5.54 9.92
C LYS A 199 -18.22 -4.36 10.23
N THR A 200 -18.63 -3.59 9.22
CA THR A 200 -19.41 -2.38 9.42
C THR A 200 -20.79 -2.68 9.95
N ASN A 201 -21.15 -2.02 11.05
CA ASN A 201 -22.50 -1.96 11.57
C ASN A 201 -22.93 -0.50 11.65
N LEU A 202 -23.76 -0.04 10.71
CA LEU A 202 -24.18 1.37 10.63
C LEU A 202 -25.18 1.79 11.71
N VAL A 203 -25.53 0.91 12.64
CA VAL A 203 -26.49 1.21 13.72
C VAL A 203 -26.03 2.37 14.63
N SER A 204 -24.72 2.57 14.76
CA SER A 204 -24.16 3.61 15.63
C SER A 204 -23.81 4.92 14.94
N GLY A 205 -23.93 4.99 13.61
CA GLY A 205 -23.60 6.21 12.86
C GLY A 205 -22.15 6.66 12.94
N GLU A 206 -21.29 5.81 13.40
CA GLU A 206 -19.87 6.12 13.50
C GLU A 206 -19.18 5.96 12.14
N GLN A 207 -18.33 6.91 11.84
CA GLN A 207 -17.48 6.82 10.67
C GLN A 207 -16.43 5.74 10.88
N ILE A 208 -16.39 4.81 9.93
CA ILE A 208 -15.57 3.62 10.00
C ILE A 208 -14.19 3.93 9.42
N SER A 209 -13.29 4.39 10.24
CA SER A 209 -11.87 4.47 9.86
C SER A 209 -11.01 4.29 11.10
N ASP A 210 -9.85 3.67 10.94
CA ASP A 210 -8.93 3.41 12.03
C ASP A 210 -7.67 4.29 11.97
N GLY A 211 -7.49 5.04 10.89
CA GLY A 211 -6.29 5.86 10.63
C GLY A 211 -5.03 5.04 10.35
N LYS A 212 -5.17 3.74 10.10
CA LYS A 212 -4.07 2.82 9.82
C LYS A 212 -4.26 2.07 8.51
N THR A 213 -5.39 1.40 8.36
CA THR A 213 -5.77 0.63 7.17
C THR A 213 -6.93 1.27 6.42
N SER A 214 -7.60 2.22 7.04
CA SER A 214 -8.76 2.93 6.48
C SER A 214 -8.76 4.41 6.86
N PHE A 215 -9.13 5.25 5.91
CA PHE A 215 -9.06 6.71 5.98
C PHE A 215 -10.32 7.33 5.42
N SER A 216 -10.98 8.17 6.22
CA SER A 216 -12.26 8.75 5.87
C SER A 216 -12.15 10.03 5.07
N PHE A 217 -13.05 10.15 4.09
CA PHE A 217 -13.25 11.33 3.26
C PHE A 217 -14.74 11.71 3.26
N TYR A 218 -15.03 12.95 2.91
CA TYR A 218 -16.37 13.37 2.53
C TYR A 218 -16.51 13.37 1.00
N MET A 219 -17.72 13.14 0.54
CA MET A 219 -18.07 13.37 -0.85
C MET A 219 -18.31 14.87 -1.09
N THR A 220 -17.26 15.66 -0.98
CA THR A 220 -17.32 17.09 -1.28
C THR A 220 -16.13 17.48 -2.16
N GLY A 221 -16.34 18.47 -3.04
CA GLY A 221 -15.31 18.88 -3.99
C GLY A 221 -14.19 19.75 -3.40
N GLN A 222 -14.40 20.34 -2.20
CA GLN A 222 -13.47 21.34 -1.68
C GLN A 222 -12.46 20.80 -0.66
N ALA A 223 -12.85 19.83 0.15
CA ALA A 223 -11.97 19.23 1.14
C ALA A 223 -12.41 17.79 1.40
N PRO A 224 -11.94 16.82 0.62
CA PRO A 224 -12.41 15.46 0.75
C PRO A 224 -11.99 14.80 2.07
N ALA A 225 -10.93 15.29 2.74
CA ALA A 225 -10.52 14.72 4.01
C ALA A 225 -11.53 15.03 5.13
N TYR A 226 -11.86 14.01 5.92
CA TYR A 226 -12.77 14.16 7.05
C TYR A 226 -12.17 15.03 8.16
N GLY A 227 -13.00 15.90 8.71
CA GLY A 227 -12.66 16.76 9.84
C GLY A 227 -12.55 18.23 9.45
N VAL A 228 -12.82 19.10 10.40
CA VAL A 228 -12.80 20.55 10.23
C VAL A 228 -11.81 21.20 11.18
N GLY A 229 -11.26 22.33 10.77
CA GLY A 229 -10.39 23.16 11.58
C GLY A 229 -8.94 23.18 11.10
N ASN A 230 -8.19 24.13 11.67
CA ASN A 230 -6.80 24.42 11.29
C ASN A 230 -5.83 24.23 12.47
N ASN A 231 -6.25 23.56 13.54
CA ASN A 231 -5.40 23.30 14.70
C ASN A 231 -4.85 21.88 14.63
N ARG A 232 -3.55 21.75 14.37
CA ARG A 232 -2.86 20.47 14.23
C ARG A 232 -2.93 19.60 15.49
N ASP A 233 -2.76 20.21 16.67
CA ASP A 233 -2.76 19.47 17.93
C ASP A 233 -4.15 18.90 18.25
N ARG A 234 -5.21 19.65 17.93
CA ARG A 234 -6.58 19.12 18.01
C ARG A 234 -6.77 17.93 17.08
N MET A 235 -6.37 18.05 15.80
CA MET A 235 -6.48 16.93 14.85
C MET A 235 -5.71 15.69 15.32
N LYS A 236 -4.52 15.89 15.89
CA LYS A 236 -3.70 14.82 16.44
C LYS A 236 -4.36 14.13 17.63
N ASN A 237 -4.96 14.89 18.55
CA ASN A 237 -5.67 14.36 19.70
C ASN A 237 -6.94 13.60 19.27
N GLU A 238 -7.73 14.15 18.35
CA GLU A 238 -8.91 13.50 17.79
C GLU A 238 -8.54 12.20 17.06
N CYS A 239 -7.49 12.21 16.24
CA CYS A 239 -6.97 11.00 15.58
C CYS A 239 -6.52 9.95 16.59
N LYS A 240 -5.92 10.34 17.71
CA LYS A 240 -5.42 9.43 18.76
C LYS A 240 -6.55 8.75 19.53
N SER A 241 -7.46 9.52 20.09
CA SER A 241 -8.42 9.08 21.09
C SER A 241 -9.88 9.40 20.77
N GLY A 242 -10.13 10.25 19.78
CA GLY A 242 -11.44 10.67 19.35
C GLY A 242 -11.86 10.06 18.01
N VAL A 243 -12.40 10.89 17.14
CA VAL A 243 -12.91 10.50 15.81
C VAL A 243 -11.79 10.23 14.84
N LYS A 244 -11.56 8.98 14.49
CA LYS A 244 -10.45 8.52 13.63
C LYS A 244 -10.44 9.13 12.21
N GLY A 245 -11.56 9.68 11.75
CA GLY A 245 -11.61 10.44 10.50
C GLY A 245 -10.64 11.63 10.48
N TYR A 246 -10.35 12.25 11.63
CA TYR A 246 -9.33 13.30 11.73
C TYR A 246 -7.91 12.85 11.40
N CYS A 247 -7.65 11.54 11.36
CA CYS A 247 -6.35 11.02 10.92
C CYS A 247 -6.05 11.39 9.46
N THR A 248 -7.05 11.35 8.59
CA THR A 248 -6.91 11.78 7.19
C THR A 248 -6.64 13.28 7.11
N ARG A 249 -7.39 14.08 7.90
CA ARG A 249 -7.21 15.52 7.94
C ARG A 249 -5.84 15.94 8.48
N LEU A 250 -5.32 15.24 9.48
CA LEU A 250 -3.99 15.46 10.01
C LEU A 250 -2.91 15.23 8.93
N ILE A 251 -3.02 14.13 8.17
CA ILE A 251 -2.09 13.83 7.08
C ILE A 251 -2.18 14.87 5.97
N GLU A 252 -3.39 15.30 5.62
CA GLU A 252 -3.60 16.38 4.64
C GLU A 252 -3.00 17.70 5.11
N PHE A 253 -3.25 18.09 6.36
CA PHE A 253 -2.70 19.32 6.97
C PHE A 253 -1.18 19.32 7.00
N ASP A 254 -0.56 18.15 7.22
CA ASP A 254 0.89 17.95 7.16
C ASP A 254 1.43 17.85 5.71
N GLY A 255 0.64 18.25 4.70
CA GLY A 255 1.03 18.24 3.29
C GLY A 255 1.05 16.87 2.63
N TRP A 256 0.21 15.95 3.09
CA TRP A 256 0.18 14.54 2.71
C TRP A 256 1.47 13.82 3.12
N GLU A 257 1.93 14.09 4.33
CA GLU A 257 3.06 13.42 4.95
C GLU A 257 2.64 12.79 6.28
N ILE A 258 3.06 11.54 6.52
CA ILE A 258 2.86 10.87 7.80
C ILE A 258 4.11 11.08 8.64
N ARG A 259 4.08 12.10 9.48
CA ARG A 259 5.20 12.50 10.33
C ARG A 259 5.48 11.46 11.43
N ASN A 260 6.65 11.57 12.04
CA ASN A 260 7.05 10.62 13.11
C ASN A 260 6.19 10.71 14.36
N ASP A 261 5.54 11.84 14.59
CA ASP A 261 4.62 12.06 15.70
C ASP A 261 3.16 11.70 15.39
N TYR A 262 2.91 11.04 14.25
CA TYR A 262 1.59 10.53 13.90
C TYR A 262 1.10 9.54 14.98
N PRO A 263 -0.13 9.73 15.52
CA PRO A 263 -0.54 9.06 16.76
C PRO A 263 -0.85 7.57 16.61
N ILE A 264 -1.04 7.07 15.38
CA ILE A 264 -1.35 5.67 15.09
C ILE A 264 -0.09 4.97 14.53
N ARG A 265 0.26 3.83 15.09
CA ARG A 265 1.37 3.01 14.58
C ARG A 265 0.93 2.25 13.31
N LEU A 266 1.60 2.57 12.21
CA LEU A 266 1.35 1.98 10.89
C LEU A 266 2.11 0.69 10.66
#